data_b7bb86ec231a543d0297e556f300934c
#
_entry.id   b7bb86ec231a543d0297e556f300934c
#
_cell.length_a   1.000
_cell.length_b   1.000
_cell.length_c   1.000
_cell.angle_alpha   90.00
_cell.angle_beta   90.00
_cell.angle_gamma   90.00
#
_symmetry.space_group_name_H-M   'P 1'
#
loop_
_entity.id
_entity.type
_entity.pdbx_description
1 polymer ?
#
loop_
_entity_poly.entity_id
_entity_poly.type
_entity_poly.pdbx_seq_one_letter_code
_entity_poly.pdbx_strand_id
1 'polypeptide(L)'
;MFFPKFKDERENGMKYTRSLDLSRFRFIDELTELVPGVFLFPSVDIIDRKDTHFERFWIQKEDGSRVPDTFPDELAMVLVEPEGLSILSACSHRGITNILRTVRTAFPELPCNLLLGGFHIHNAEESKYQVIADYLHEYLPQKIGVCHCTGVDKYAFFYKDFGDRIFYNHTGKLIQTDSLL
;
A
#
# COMPACT_ATOMS: atom_id res chain seq x y z
N MET A 1 1.63 19.23 -9.61
CA MET A 1 0.98 20.29 -8.78
C MET A 1 0.45 19.63 -7.52
N PHE A 2 0.71 20.19 -6.34
CA PHE A 2 0.23 19.61 -5.08
C PHE A 2 -1.05 20.32 -4.66
N PHE A 3 -2.10 19.54 -4.46
CA PHE A 3 -3.37 20.05 -3.97
C PHE A 3 -3.52 19.75 -2.47
N PRO A 4 -4.16 20.63 -1.69
CA PRO A 4 -4.52 20.31 -0.32
C PRO A 4 -5.41 19.07 -0.26
N LYS A 5 -5.04 18.11 0.59
CA LYS A 5 -5.81 16.88 0.83
C LYS A 5 -6.54 16.97 2.15
N PHE A 6 -7.72 16.39 2.21
CA PHE A 6 -8.58 16.40 3.38
C PHE A 6 -9.08 14.99 3.70
N LYS A 7 -9.19 14.70 4.98
CA LYS A 7 -10.01 13.60 5.48
C LYS A 7 -11.18 14.21 6.24
N ASP A 8 -12.40 14.01 5.75
CA ASP A 8 -13.57 14.76 6.17
C ASP A 8 -13.31 16.28 6.06
N GLU A 9 -13.43 17.03 7.17
CA GLU A 9 -13.17 18.48 7.22
C GLU A 9 -11.74 18.84 7.66
N ARG A 10 -10.89 17.86 7.94
CA ARG A 10 -9.51 18.09 8.41
C ARG A 10 -8.53 17.97 7.26
N GLU A 11 -7.67 18.97 7.13
CA GLU A 11 -6.52 18.90 6.23
C GLU A 11 -5.59 17.75 6.67
N ASN A 12 -5.33 16.82 5.74
CA ASN A 12 -4.61 15.58 6.00
C ASN A 12 -3.41 15.36 5.05
N GLY A 13 -3.12 16.31 4.20
CA GLY A 13 -1.96 16.26 3.31
C GLY A 13 -0.69 16.76 3.96
N MET A 14 0.43 16.55 3.27
CA MET A 14 1.68 17.21 3.63
C MET A 14 1.49 18.72 3.47
N LYS A 15 1.68 19.46 4.56
CA LYS A 15 1.65 20.92 4.49
C LYS A 15 2.81 21.42 3.65
N TYR A 16 2.46 21.85 2.44
CA TYR A 16 3.42 22.41 1.53
C TYR A 16 3.79 23.81 2.00
N THR A 17 4.95 23.97 2.56
CA THR A 17 5.48 25.31 2.85
C THR A 17 6.35 25.76 1.68
N ARG A 18 6.27 27.06 1.30
CA ARG A 18 7.14 27.65 0.28
C ARG A 18 8.63 27.48 0.55
N SER A 19 9.00 27.00 1.73
CA SER A 19 10.36 26.74 2.18
C SER A 19 10.89 25.35 1.85
N LEU A 20 10.08 24.44 1.24
CA LEU A 20 10.58 23.15 0.82
C LEU A 20 11.52 23.29 -0.37
N ASP A 21 12.74 22.81 -0.20
CA ASP A 21 13.70 22.72 -1.29
C ASP A 21 13.34 21.55 -2.22
N LEU A 22 12.64 21.85 -3.30
CA LEU A 22 12.19 20.87 -4.28
C LEU A 22 13.33 20.19 -5.04
N SER A 23 14.53 20.76 -5.04
CA SER A 23 15.69 20.13 -5.68
C SER A 23 16.07 18.79 -5.04
N ARG A 24 15.62 18.57 -3.79
CA ARG A 24 15.81 17.32 -3.05
C ARG A 24 14.75 16.26 -3.33
N PHE A 25 13.71 16.56 -4.12
CA PHE A 25 12.64 15.65 -4.47
C PHE A 25 12.85 15.08 -5.87
N ARG A 26 12.70 13.78 -5.98
CA ARG A 26 12.55 13.11 -7.26
C ARG A 26 11.13 12.60 -7.38
N PHE A 27 10.39 13.18 -8.33
CA PHE A 27 9.04 12.72 -8.64
C PHE A 27 9.12 11.50 -9.53
N ILE A 28 8.31 10.50 -9.23
CA ILE A 28 8.24 9.24 -9.95
C ILE A 28 6.84 9.13 -10.54
N ASP A 29 6.72 9.05 -11.85
CA ASP A 29 5.47 8.98 -12.63
C ASP A 29 5.38 7.72 -13.50
N GLU A 30 6.45 6.94 -13.59
CA GLU A 30 6.49 5.65 -14.26
C GLU A 30 7.22 4.61 -13.42
N LEU A 31 7.04 3.31 -13.75
CA LEU A 31 7.79 2.23 -13.11
C LEU A 31 9.29 2.51 -13.21
N THR A 32 9.92 2.66 -12.07
CA THR A 32 11.32 3.09 -11.98
C THR A 32 12.13 2.15 -11.13
N GLU A 33 13.23 1.65 -11.67
CA GLU A 33 14.28 1.03 -10.86
C GLU A 33 15.14 2.14 -10.25
N LEU A 34 15.00 2.32 -8.94
CA LEU A 34 15.69 3.38 -8.20
C LEU A 34 17.18 3.10 -8.02
N VAL A 35 17.49 1.87 -7.63
CA VAL A 35 18.83 1.25 -7.57
C VAL A 35 18.64 -0.24 -7.92
N PRO A 36 19.70 -0.98 -8.28
CA PRO A 36 19.56 -2.38 -8.67
C PRO A 36 18.70 -3.20 -7.70
N GLY A 37 17.62 -3.79 -8.22
CA GLY A 37 16.69 -4.60 -7.46
C GLY A 37 15.63 -3.84 -6.66
N VAL A 38 15.61 -2.50 -6.66
CA VAL A 38 14.61 -1.69 -5.94
C VAL A 38 13.74 -0.93 -6.93
N PHE A 39 12.48 -1.33 -7.01
CA PHE A 39 11.49 -0.76 -7.95
C PHE A 39 10.44 0.07 -7.23
N LEU A 40 10.06 1.17 -7.86
CA LEU A 40 8.95 2.04 -7.42
C LEU A 40 7.81 1.96 -8.42
N PHE A 41 6.61 1.70 -7.92
CA PHE A 41 5.36 1.61 -8.67
C PHE A 41 4.48 2.81 -8.33
N PRO A 42 4.51 3.89 -9.13
CA PRO A 42 3.72 5.10 -8.86
C PRO A 42 2.28 5.01 -9.35
N SER A 43 1.98 4.01 -10.16
CA SER A 43 0.64 3.81 -10.71
C SER A 43 0.15 2.43 -10.34
N VAL A 44 -0.94 2.39 -9.57
CA VAL A 44 -1.63 1.16 -9.20
C VAL A 44 -2.96 1.13 -9.95
N ASP A 45 -3.14 0.17 -10.85
CA ASP A 45 -4.40 -0.01 -11.56
C ASP A 45 -5.49 -0.48 -10.61
N ILE A 46 -6.67 0.14 -10.70
CA ILE A 46 -7.82 -0.27 -9.92
C ILE A 46 -8.58 -1.34 -10.69
N ILE A 47 -8.26 -2.60 -10.44
CA ILE A 47 -8.91 -3.77 -11.03
C ILE A 47 -10.09 -4.19 -10.15
N ASP A 48 -9.88 -4.29 -8.85
CA ASP A 48 -10.95 -4.54 -7.88
C ASP A 48 -11.32 -3.26 -7.13
N ARG A 49 -12.49 -2.72 -7.47
CA ARG A 49 -13.02 -1.52 -6.82
C ARG A 49 -13.50 -1.77 -5.39
N LYS A 50 -13.76 -3.02 -5.01
CA LYS A 50 -14.21 -3.36 -3.65
C LYS A 50 -13.11 -3.19 -2.61
N ASP A 51 -11.84 -3.29 -3.05
CA ASP A 51 -10.66 -3.06 -2.20
C ASP A 51 -10.12 -1.62 -2.30
N THR A 52 -10.92 -0.64 -2.72
CA THR A 52 -10.51 0.76 -2.67
C THR A 52 -11.00 1.44 -1.40
N HIS A 53 -10.25 2.47 -0.93
CA HIS A 53 -10.49 3.16 0.34
C HIS A 53 -10.45 4.67 0.14
N PHE A 54 -11.37 5.19 -0.69
CA PHE A 54 -11.45 6.61 -1.06
C PHE A 54 -12.48 7.38 -0.23
N GLU A 55 -13.26 6.67 0.53
CA GLU A 55 -14.34 7.25 1.32
C GLU A 55 -13.78 8.26 2.33
N ARG A 56 -14.40 9.43 2.39
CA ARG A 56 -14.03 10.53 3.30
C ARG A 56 -12.72 11.25 2.94
N PHE A 57 -12.08 10.94 1.81
CA PHE A 57 -10.88 11.64 1.34
C PHE A 57 -11.19 12.55 0.16
N TRP A 58 -10.65 13.78 0.20
CA TRP A 58 -10.94 14.83 -0.77
C TRP A 58 -9.68 15.59 -1.14
N ILE A 59 -9.66 16.08 -2.37
CA ILE A 59 -8.67 17.03 -2.88
C ILE A 59 -9.38 18.36 -3.11
N GLN A 60 -8.81 19.47 -2.63
CA GLN A 60 -9.31 20.80 -2.93
C GLN A 60 -8.60 21.33 -4.17
N LYS A 61 -9.38 21.69 -5.18
CA LYS A 61 -8.89 22.32 -6.42
C LYS A 61 -8.60 23.81 -6.22
N GLU A 62 -7.97 24.43 -7.22
CA GLU A 62 -7.64 25.87 -7.21
C GLU A 62 -8.88 26.76 -7.11
N ASP A 63 -9.99 26.35 -7.67
CA ASP A 63 -11.28 27.05 -7.58
C ASP A 63 -11.99 26.91 -6.22
N GLY A 64 -11.37 26.19 -5.27
CA GLY A 64 -11.90 25.89 -3.95
C GLY A 64 -12.87 24.71 -3.90
N SER A 65 -13.24 24.14 -5.03
CA SER A 65 -14.09 22.93 -5.07
C SER A 65 -13.36 21.72 -4.51
N ARG A 66 -14.12 20.78 -3.93
CA ARG A 66 -13.57 19.50 -3.44
C ARG A 66 -14.04 18.36 -4.32
N VAL A 67 -13.10 17.49 -4.69
CA VAL A 67 -13.37 16.25 -5.43
C VAL A 67 -12.81 15.07 -4.62
N PRO A 68 -13.37 13.85 -4.76
CA PRO A 68 -12.83 12.66 -4.11
C PRO A 68 -11.35 12.47 -4.44
N ASP A 69 -10.54 12.15 -3.43
CA ASP A 69 -9.15 11.75 -3.63
C ASP A 69 -9.12 10.26 -3.99
N THR A 70 -8.69 9.94 -5.20
CA THR A 70 -8.50 8.56 -5.67
C THR A 70 -7.06 8.10 -5.52
N PHE A 71 -6.26 8.86 -4.78
CA PHE A 71 -4.85 8.56 -4.50
C PHE A 71 -4.03 8.21 -5.75
N PRO A 72 -4.03 9.07 -6.78
CA PRO A 72 -3.24 8.81 -7.99
C PRO A 72 -1.74 8.87 -7.73
N ASP A 73 -1.35 9.40 -6.57
CA ASP A 73 0.02 9.53 -6.07
C ASP A 73 0.44 8.38 -5.12
N GLU A 74 -0.39 7.32 -4.99
CA GLU A 74 -0.01 6.17 -4.18
C GLU A 74 1.19 5.45 -4.80
N LEU A 75 2.16 5.12 -3.95
CA LEU A 75 3.42 4.51 -4.34
C LEU A 75 3.63 3.19 -3.60
N ALA A 76 3.94 2.13 -4.32
CA ALA A 76 4.45 0.90 -3.75
C ALA A 76 5.94 0.73 -4.08
N MET A 77 6.68 0.10 -3.16
CA MET A 77 8.09 -0.27 -3.36
C MET A 77 8.20 -1.78 -3.45
N VAL A 78 9.01 -2.27 -4.38
CA VAL A 78 9.27 -3.69 -4.56
C VAL A 78 10.78 -3.93 -4.54
N LEU A 79 11.21 -4.83 -3.68
CA LEU A 79 12.56 -5.35 -3.68
C LEU A 79 12.54 -6.67 -4.46
N VAL A 80 13.36 -6.75 -5.50
CA VAL A 80 13.55 -7.98 -6.29
C VAL A 80 14.78 -8.67 -5.73
N GLU A 81 14.56 -9.83 -5.15
CA GLU A 81 15.57 -10.66 -4.53
C GLU A 81 15.75 -11.93 -5.38
N PRO A 82 16.86 -12.69 -5.23
CA PRO A 82 17.11 -13.87 -6.06
C PRO A 82 15.98 -14.89 -6.06
N GLU A 83 15.22 -15.00 -4.97
CA GLU A 83 14.21 -16.02 -4.77
C GLU A 83 12.77 -15.47 -4.72
N GLY A 84 12.57 -14.18 -5.02
CA GLY A 84 11.23 -13.60 -5.05
C GLY A 84 11.17 -12.12 -4.76
N LEU A 85 10.01 -11.67 -4.33
CA LEU A 85 9.69 -10.26 -4.14
C LEU A 85 9.38 -9.94 -2.68
N SER A 86 9.92 -8.82 -2.20
CA SER A 86 9.43 -8.14 -1.00
C SER A 86 8.66 -6.88 -1.44
N ILE A 87 7.36 -6.82 -1.15
CA ILE A 87 6.46 -5.75 -1.57
C ILE A 87 6.10 -4.89 -0.35
N LEU A 88 6.36 -3.60 -0.45
CA LEU A 88 6.10 -2.62 0.62
C LEU A 88 5.08 -1.59 0.14
N SER A 89 4.02 -1.41 0.93
CA SER A 89 3.01 -0.40 0.72
C SER A 89 2.84 0.46 1.96
N ALA A 90 2.37 1.69 1.80
CA ALA A 90 2.01 2.54 2.95
C ALA A 90 0.61 2.17 3.47
N CYS A 91 -0.43 2.88 3.02
CA CYS A 91 -1.80 2.66 3.48
C CYS A 91 -2.68 1.87 2.50
N SER A 92 -2.26 1.65 1.28
CA SER A 92 -2.97 0.91 0.24
C SER A 92 -4.40 1.44 -0.03
N HIS A 93 -4.54 2.76 -0.20
CA HIS A 93 -5.84 3.37 -0.47
C HIS A 93 -6.45 2.92 -1.80
N ARG A 94 -5.61 2.64 -2.81
CA ARG A 94 -6.06 2.06 -4.08
C ARG A 94 -6.31 0.56 -4.01
N GLY A 95 -6.07 -0.05 -2.85
CA GLY A 95 -6.29 -1.46 -2.54
C GLY A 95 -5.02 -2.30 -2.58
N ILE A 96 -4.80 -3.08 -1.52
CA ILE A 96 -3.63 -3.97 -1.44
C ILE A 96 -3.69 -5.07 -2.52
N THR A 97 -4.88 -5.55 -2.86
CA THR A 97 -5.07 -6.53 -3.93
C THR A 97 -4.71 -5.95 -5.30
N ASN A 98 -5.04 -4.66 -5.52
CA ASN A 98 -4.69 -3.95 -6.75
C ASN A 98 -3.17 -3.72 -6.86
N ILE A 99 -2.51 -3.39 -5.75
CA ILE A 99 -1.04 -3.28 -5.68
C ILE A 99 -0.40 -4.64 -6.05
N LEU A 100 -0.85 -5.72 -5.42
CA LEU A 100 -0.34 -7.05 -5.70
C LEU A 100 -0.54 -7.47 -7.17
N ARG A 101 -1.71 -7.18 -7.76
CA ARG A 101 -1.99 -7.45 -9.18
C ARG A 101 -1.06 -6.66 -10.09
N THR A 102 -0.84 -5.37 -9.80
CA THR A 102 0.06 -4.50 -10.56
C THR A 102 1.50 -5.04 -10.53
N VAL A 103 2.00 -5.39 -9.35
CA VAL A 103 3.35 -5.96 -9.19
C VAL A 103 3.48 -7.30 -9.89
N ARG A 104 2.49 -8.18 -9.75
CA ARG A 104 2.48 -9.49 -10.40
C ARG A 104 2.46 -9.40 -11.92
N THR A 105 1.82 -8.38 -12.48
CA THR A 105 1.86 -8.13 -13.94
C THR A 105 3.27 -7.79 -14.42
N ALA A 106 4.02 -7.03 -13.62
CA ALA A 106 5.40 -6.67 -13.95
C ALA A 106 6.41 -7.82 -13.70
N PHE A 107 6.14 -8.67 -12.71
CA PHE A 107 7.01 -9.79 -12.30
C PHE A 107 6.22 -11.11 -12.20
N PRO A 108 5.70 -11.64 -13.30
CA PRO A 108 4.76 -12.78 -13.27
C PRO A 108 5.36 -14.09 -12.76
N GLU A 109 6.68 -14.26 -12.92
CA GLU A 109 7.37 -15.51 -12.57
C GLU A 109 7.92 -15.50 -11.12
N LEU A 110 7.93 -14.35 -10.45
CA LEU A 110 8.55 -14.25 -9.13
C LEU A 110 7.50 -14.40 -8.02
N PRO A 111 7.72 -15.29 -7.05
CA PRO A 111 6.85 -15.43 -5.89
C PRO A 111 6.95 -14.20 -4.98
N CYS A 112 5.90 -13.93 -4.21
CA CYS A 112 5.93 -12.92 -3.17
C CYS A 112 6.41 -13.55 -1.84
N ASN A 113 7.62 -13.25 -1.43
CA ASN A 113 8.17 -13.73 -0.16
C ASN A 113 7.65 -12.91 1.02
N LEU A 114 7.55 -11.59 0.84
CA LEU A 114 7.14 -10.69 1.89
C LEU A 114 6.17 -9.63 1.36
N LEU A 115 5.03 -9.48 2.02
CA LEU A 115 4.12 -8.36 1.84
C LEU A 115 4.09 -7.54 3.13
N LEU A 116 4.48 -6.27 3.06
CA LEU A 116 4.46 -5.34 4.20
C LEU A 116 3.57 -4.14 3.91
N GLY A 117 2.68 -3.78 4.83
CA GLY A 117 1.96 -2.53 4.72
C GLY A 117 0.74 -2.38 5.60
N GLY A 118 0.11 -1.22 5.46
CA GLY A 118 -1.23 -0.95 5.97
C GLY A 118 -2.27 -1.26 4.89
N PHE A 119 -3.35 -1.94 5.25
CA PHE A 119 -4.40 -2.33 4.29
C PHE A 119 -5.65 -1.46 4.37
N HIS A 120 -5.58 -0.40 5.14
CA HIS A 120 -6.61 0.62 5.36
C HIS A 120 -8.02 0.08 5.71
N ILE A 121 -8.09 -1.03 6.43
CA ILE A 121 -9.35 -1.71 6.79
C ILE A 121 -9.71 -1.64 8.27
N HIS A 122 -8.98 -0.85 9.06
CA HIS A 122 -9.40 -0.54 10.42
C HIS A 122 -10.81 0.06 10.38
N ASN A 123 -11.75 -0.48 11.12
CA ASN A 123 -13.16 -0.14 11.09
C ASN A 123 -13.89 -0.38 9.75
N ALA A 124 -13.29 -1.09 8.79
CA ALA A 124 -14.00 -1.48 7.58
C ALA A 124 -14.97 -2.62 7.85
N GLU A 125 -16.03 -2.68 7.03
CA GLU A 125 -16.98 -3.78 7.02
C GLU A 125 -16.27 -5.12 6.74
N GLU A 126 -16.82 -6.21 7.25
CA GLU A 126 -16.27 -7.55 7.07
C GLU A 126 -16.13 -7.94 5.60
N SER A 127 -17.02 -7.45 4.75
CA SER A 127 -16.98 -7.67 3.31
C SER A 127 -15.69 -7.17 2.65
N LYS A 128 -15.11 -6.05 3.12
CA LYS A 128 -13.81 -5.56 2.62
C LYS A 128 -12.65 -6.45 3.07
N TYR A 129 -12.69 -6.92 4.31
CA TYR A 129 -11.74 -7.92 4.79
C TYR A 129 -11.77 -9.17 3.91
N GLN A 130 -12.99 -9.70 3.63
CA GLN A 130 -13.15 -10.92 2.85
C GLN A 130 -12.56 -10.81 1.44
N VAL A 131 -12.76 -9.68 0.75
CA VAL A 131 -12.16 -9.43 -0.58
C VAL A 131 -10.63 -9.56 -0.53
N ILE A 132 -10.00 -9.00 0.50
CA ILE A 132 -8.55 -9.09 0.67
C ILE A 132 -8.12 -10.51 1.03
N ALA A 133 -8.82 -11.14 1.97
CA ALA A 133 -8.51 -12.50 2.42
C ALA A 133 -8.64 -13.52 1.28
N ASP A 134 -9.71 -13.45 0.49
CA ASP A 134 -9.92 -14.32 -0.68
C ASP A 134 -8.76 -14.18 -1.68
N TYR A 135 -8.34 -12.94 -1.97
CA TYR A 135 -7.23 -12.71 -2.87
C TYR A 135 -5.89 -13.22 -2.30
N LEU A 136 -5.66 -13.03 -1.00
CA LEU A 136 -4.46 -13.54 -0.34
C LEU A 136 -4.44 -15.07 -0.26
N HIS A 137 -5.59 -15.74 -0.22
CA HIS A 137 -5.66 -17.21 -0.36
C HIS A 137 -5.31 -17.67 -1.77
N GLU A 138 -5.70 -16.92 -2.80
CA GLU A 138 -5.35 -17.21 -4.19
C GLU A 138 -3.87 -16.91 -4.48
N TYR A 139 -3.38 -15.75 -4.01
CA TYR A 139 -2.00 -15.28 -4.19
C TYR A 139 -1.35 -15.13 -2.82
N LEU A 140 -0.87 -16.25 -2.29
CA LEU A 140 -0.42 -16.35 -0.91
C LEU A 140 1.05 -15.93 -0.77
N PRO A 141 1.35 -14.73 -0.22
CA PRO A 141 2.71 -14.37 0.17
C PRO A 141 3.24 -15.34 1.26
N GLN A 142 4.53 -15.60 1.27
CA GLN A 142 5.11 -16.47 2.29
C GLN A 142 4.97 -15.86 3.68
N LYS A 143 5.20 -14.53 3.80
CA LYS A 143 4.98 -13.76 5.03
C LYS A 143 4.22 -12.47 4.72
N ILE A 144 3.36 -12.09 5.66
CA ILE A 144 2.53 -10.90 5.57
C ILE A 144 2.70 -10.09 6.85
N GLY A 145 3.29 -8.90 6.75
CA GLY A 145 3.42 -7.97 7.87
C GLY A 145 2.41 -6.83 7.76
N VAL A 146 1.40 -6.82 8.60
CA VAL A 146 0.40 -5.76 8.63
C VAL A 146 0.69 -4.74 9.74
N CYS A 147 0.33 -3.48 9.48
CA CYS A 147 0.56 -2.40 10.44
C CYS A 147 -0.44 -1.26 10.27
N HIS A 148 -0.25 -0.23 11.08
CA HIS A 148 -0.86 1.09 10.96
C HIS A 148 -2.38 1.03 10.72
N CYS A 149 -2.84 1.39 9.53
CA CYS A 149 -4.26 1.50 9.19
C CYS A 149 -4.97 0.16 8.93
N THR A 150 -4.30 -0.97 9.04
CA THR A 150 -4.96 -2.29 9.09
C THR A 150 -5.74 -2.44 10.39
N GLY A 151 -5.21 -1.92 11.49
CA GLY A 151 -5.79 -2.08 12.83
C GLY A 151 -5.47 -3.42 13.47
N VAL A 152 -5.42 -3.43 14.80
CA VAL A 152 -5.14 -4.65 15.59
C VAL A 152 -6.32 -5.63 15.54
N ASP A 153 -7.54 -5.11 15.45
CA ASP A 153 -8.76 -5.89 15.29
C ASP A 153 -8.72 -6.73 14.02
N LYS A 154 -8.39 -6.12 12.87
CA LYS A 154 -8.27 -6.85 11.59
C LYS A 154 -7.04 -7.75 11.54
N TYR A 155 -5.96 -7.37 12.21
CA TYR A 155 -4.84 -8.30 12.39
C TYR A 155 -5.27 -9.61 13.05
N ALA A 156 -6.15 -9.58 14.04
CA ALA A 156 -6.65 -10.77 14.68
C ALA A 156 -7.44 -11.69 13.72
N PHE A 157 -8.22 -11.10 12.79
CA PHE A 157 -8.90 -11.87 11.74
C PHE A 157 -7.89 -12.52 10.79
N PHE A 158 -6.92 -11.76 10.31
CA PHE A 158 -5.86 -12.31 9.46
C PHE A 158 -5.06 -13.40 10.16
N TYR A 159 -4.75 -13.22 11.45
CA TYR A 159 -4.01 -14.24 12.19
C TYR A 159 -4.81 -15.55 12.31
N LYS A 160 -6.12 -15.46 12.48
CA LYS A 160 -7.00 -16.63 12.49
C LYS A 160 -6.98 -17.37 11.14
N ASP A 161 -6.92 -16.64 10.02
CA ASP A 161 -7.01 -17.23 8.68
C ASP A 161 -5.65 -17.69 8.14
N PHE A 162 -4.56 -16.97 8.45
CA PHE A 162 -3.23 -17.19 7.86
C PHE A 162 -2.19 -17.72 8.86
N GLY A 163 -2.53 -17.76 10.15
CA GLY A 163 -1.64 -18.28 11.19
C GLY A 163 -0.29 -17.56 11.25
N ASP A 164 0.78 -18.33 11.36
CA ASP A 164 2.15 -17.82 11.49
C ASP A 164 2.69 -17.16 10.22
N ARG A 165 1.93 -17.15 9.13
CA ARG A 165 2.31 -16.38 7.92
C ARG A 165 2.13 -14.91 8.12
N ILE A 166 1.21 -14.49 9.01
CA ILE A 166 0.97 -13.10 9.29
C ILE A 166 1.59 -12.66 10.62
N PHE A 167 2.11 -11.45 10.65
CA PHE A 167 2.60 -10.82 11.87
C PHE A 167 2.23 -9.34 11.92
N TYR A 168 2.16 -8.80 13.13
CA TYR A 168 2.00 -7.36 13.30
C TYR A 168 3.38 -6.68 13.20
N ASN A 169 3.51 -5.80 12.20
CA ASN A 169 4.74 -5.05 11.94
C ASN A 169 4.73 -3.75 12.75
N HIS A 170 5.25 -3.80 13.99
CA HIS A 170 5.34 -2.65 14.86
C HIS A 170 6.64 -1.84 14.63
N THR A 171 6.65 -0.60 15.05
CA THR A 171 7.84 0.26 15.00
C THR A 171 9.04 -0.40 15.67
N GLY A 172 10.19 -0.36 15.01
CA GLY A 172 11.43 -0.97 15.50
C GLY A 172 11.57 -2.47 15.24
N LYS A 173 10.59 -3.11 14.60
CA LYS A 173 10.75 -4.51 14.18
C LYS A 173 11.79 -4.62 13.08
N LEU A 174 12.78 -5.47 13.29
CA LEU A 174 13.75 -5.86 12.27
C LEU A 174 13.22 -7.08 11.51
N ILE A 175 13.23 -7.01 10.19
CA ILE A 175 12.83 -8.11 9.31
C ILE A 175 14.04 -8.44 8.43
N GLN A 176 14.47 -9.68 8.46
CA GLN A 176 15.54 -10.19 7.62
C GLN A 176 14.91 -11.12 6.58
N THR A 177 15.14 -10.83 5.30
CA THR A 177 14.54 -11.58 4.19
C THR A 177 15.14 -12.98 4.06
N ASP A 178 16.42 -13.15 4.34
CA ASP A 178 17.12 -14.45 4.32
C ASP A 178 16.55 -15.47 5.31
N SER A 179 15.80 -15.03 6.33
CA SER A 179 15.13 -15.88 7.33
C SER A 179 13.68 -16.22 7.00
N LEU A 180 13.20 -15.77 5.83
CA LEU A 180 11.83 -15.99 5.39
C LEU A 180 11.67 -17.26 4.53
N LEU A 181 12.78 -17.91 4.21
CA LEU A 181 12.88 -19.14 3.41
C LEU A 181 12.76 -20.40 4.25
#